data_d807afbc50f8a165ea0eca82aa61ca66
#
_entry.id   d807afbc50f8a165ea0eca82aa61ca66
#
_cell.length_a   1.000
_cell.length_b   1.000
_cell.length_c   1.000
_cell.angle_alpha   90.00
_cell.angle_beta   90.00
_cell.angle_gamma   90.00
#
_symmetry.space_group_name_H-M   'P 1'
#
loop_
_entity.id
_entity.type
_entity.pdbx_description
1 polymer ?
#
loop_
_entity_poly.entity_id
_entity_poly.type
_entity_poly.pdbx_seq_one_letter_code
_entity_poly.pdbx_strand_id
1 'polypeptide(L)'
;MWYLENNGAVEMAVAEEMTAMALRLHQQGQPVALATVMATWGSAPRPVGAQMLICADGSFHGSVSGGCVEGAVVLEALEALEAGQCRRLRYGVADADAFAVGLACGGEIELVVEPVGQGQGVDPAILERLVEAQSARQPIAVRLDLSSWQRELILAQTDLAVFEAGGGLAGDVFTYVQTVPLRLVIIGAVHIAQYLAPMAQMAGYLVTIIDPRDSFASPARFDGHEVIVDWPEEALARLALDGRTAFVTLTHDPKMDTPALQHAVASDVFY
;
A
#
# COMPACT_ATOMS: atom_id res chain seq x y z
N MET A 1 -5.94 -37.32 4.68
CA MET A 1 -4.84 -37.19 5.61
C MET A 1 -3.66 -36.51 4.93
N TRP A 2 -3.91 -35.54 4.05
CA TRP A 2 -2.93 -34.76 3.27
C TRP A 2 -3.20 -33.23 3.35
N TYR A 3 -4.08 -32.81 4.27
CA TYR A 3 -4.57 -31.43 4.39
C TYR A 3 -4.21 -30.76 5.73
N LEU A 4 -3.36 -31.39 6.55
CA LEU A 4 -3.10 -30.92 7.93
C LEU A 4 -1.62 -30.66 8.28
N GLU A 5 -0.69 -30.69 7.31
CA GLU A 5 0.74 -30.48 7.60
C GLU A 5 1.37 -29.25 6.89
N ASN A 6 0.58 -28.39 6.25
CA ASN A 6 1.05 -27.09 5.78
C ASN A 6 0.15 -25.96 6.32
N ASN A 7 -0.02 -25.91 7.63
CA ASN A 7 -0.31 -24.67 8.33
C ASN A 7 0.97 -23.83 8.43
N GLY A 8 1.53 -23.48 7.28
CA GLY A 8 2.17 -22.18 7.16
C GLY A 8 1.06 -21.19 7.50
N ALA A 9 1.17 -20.50 8.62
CA ALA A 9 0.36 -19.36 8.96
C ALA A 9 0.26 -18.54 7.65
N VAL A 10 -0.95 -18.40 7.13
CA VAL A 10 -1.26 -17.30 6.25
C VAL A 10 -1.05 -16.10 7.16
N GLU A 11 0.18 -15.61 7.16
CA GLU A 11 0.52 -14.29 7.62
C GLU A 11 -0.40 -13.37 6.84
N MET A 12 -1.56 -13.06 7.41
CA MET A 12 -2.33 -11.90 7.02
C MET A 12 -1.58 -10.68 7.58
N ALA A 13 -0.31 -10.58 7.18
CA ALA A 13 0.42 -9.35 7.26
C ALA A 13 -0.47 -8.29 6.59
N VAL A 14 -0.61 -7.15 7.19
CA VAL A 14 -0.95 -5.88 6.51
C VAL A 14 -0.26 -5.98 5.16
N ALA A 15 -1.01 -5.97 4.06
CA ALA A 15 -0.47 -6.25 2.73
C ALA A 15 0.78 -5.38 2.58
N GLU A 16 1.96 -6.01 2.63
CA GLU A 16 3.22 -5.30 2.58
C GLU A 16 3.18 -4.48 1.30
N GLU A 17 3.29 -3.17 1.44
CA GLU A 17 3.23 -2.30 0.27
C GLU A 17 4.33 -2.70 -0.68
N MET A 18 4.04 -2.75 -1.97
CA MET A 18 4.98 -3.24 -2.98
C MET A 18 6.30 -2.49 -2.95
N THR A 19 6.27 -1.20 -2.58
CA THR A 19 7.45 -0.35 -2.39
C THR A 19 8.37 -0.87 -1.28
N ALA A 20 7.80 -1.21 -0.11
CA ALA A 20 8.57 -1.73 1.02
C ALA A 20 9.15 -3.13 0.71
N MET A 21 8.36 -3.99 0.06
CA MET A 21 8.80 -5.30 -0.38
C MET A 21 9.93 -5.19 -1.42
N ALA A 22 9.80 -4.29 -2.41
CA ALA A 22 10.81 -4.05 -3.42
C ALA A 22 12.16 -3.62 -2.81
N LEU A 23 12.10 -2.67 -1.87
CA LEU A 23 13.29 -2.21 -1.14
C LEU A 23 13.95 -3.35 -0.36
N ARG A 24 13.17 -4.13 0.38
CA ARG A 24 13.65 -5.25 1.18
C ARG A 24 14.32 -6.33 0.31
N LEU A 25 13.69 -6.74 -0.79
CA LEU A 25 14.26 -7.74 -1.69
C LEU A 25 15.53 -7.23 -2.38
N HIS A 26 15.53 -5.95 -2.81
CA HIS A 26 16.72 -5.31 -3.36
C HIS A 26 17.89 -5.31 -2.35
N GLN A 27 17.65 -4.96 -1.08
CA GLN A 27 18.66 -4.99 -0.02
C GLN A 27 19.17 -6.40 0.27
N GLN A 28 18.40 -7.44 -0.04
CA GLN A 28 18.82 -8.85 0.01
C GLN A 28 19.59 -9.28 -1.24
N GLY A 29 19.86 -8.37 -2.18
CA GLY A 29 20.58 -8.64 -3.42
C GLY A 29 19.73 -9.33 -4.49
N GLN A 30 18.40 -9.34 -4.36
CA GLN A 30 17.48 -9.91 -5.34
C GLN A 30 17.11 -8.84 -6.37
N PRO A 31 17.34 -9.07 -7.68
CA PRO A 31 16.90 -8.16 -8.72
C PRO A 31 15.37 -8.17 -8.81
N VAL A 32 14.76 -6.97 -8.73
CA VAL A 32 13.31 -6.80 -8.78
C VAL A 32 12.93 -5.59 -9.63
N ALA A 33 11.73 -5.61 -10.21
CA ALA A 33 11.14 -4.48 -10.91
C ALA A 33 9.76 -4.15 -10.32
N LEU A 34 9.42 -2.86 -10.32
CA LEU A 34 8.08 -2.36 -9.98
C LEU A 34 7.34 -1.99 -11.25
N ALA A 35 6.13 -2.52 -11.41
CA ALA A 35 5.17 -2.07 -12.40
C ALA A 35 4.11 -1.21 -11.70
N THR A 36 3.89 0.03 -12.19
CA THR A 36 2.93 0.96 -11.59
C THR A 36 1.93 1.44 -12.64
N VAL A 37 0.64 1.42 -12.32
CA VAL A 37 -0.43 1.96 -13.17
C VAL A 37 -0.34 3.47 -13.20
N MET A 38 -0.12 4.06 -14.39
CA MET A 38 -0.01 5.50 -14.60
C MET A 38 -1.32 6.15 -15.02
N ALA A 39 -2.10 5.44 -15.85
CA ALA A 39 -3.38 5.94 -16.34
C ALA A 39 -4.33 4.78 -16.65
N THR A 40 -5.63 5.04 -16.55
CA THR A 40 -6.70 4.07 -16.82
C THR A 40 -7.83 4.73 -17.58
N TRP A 41 -8.47 3.97 -18.49
CA TRP A 41 -9.65 4.39 -19.23
C TRP A 41 -10.69 3.26 -19.27
N GLY A 42 -11.95 3.63 -19.25
CA GLY A 42 -13.06 2.65 -19.25
C GLY A 42 -13.11 1.83 -17.96
N SER A 43 -13.43 0.54 -18.08
CA SER A 43 -13.61 -0.38 -16.96
C SER A 43 -12.29 -1.02 -16.54
N ALA A 44 -11.31 -0.23 -16.12
CA ALA A 44 -10.06 -0.75 -15.59
C ALA A 44 -10.25 -1.24 -14.13
N PRO A 45 -9.86 -2.48 -13.79
CA PRO A 45 -10.15 -3.05 -12.47
C PRO A 45 -9.22 -2.54 -11.36
N ARG A 46 -8.07 -1.92 -11.72
CA ARG A 46 -7.10 -1.37 -10.75
C ARG A 46 -6.92 0.13 -10.97
N PRO A 47 -6.87 0.94 -9.91
CA PRO A 47 -6.72 2.39 -10.01
C PRO A 47 -5.30 2.79 -10.38
N VAL A 48 -5.14 4.07 -10.78
CA VAL A 48 -3.82 4.73 -10.88
C VAL A 48 -3.07 4.59 -9.57
N GLY A 49 -1.78 4.30 -9.65
CA GLY A 49 -0.92 4.03 -8.50
C GLY A 49 -0.94 2.58 -8.01
N ALA A 50 -1.81 1.71 -8.55
CA ALA A 50 -1.74 0.28 -8.24
C ALA A 50 -0.41 -0.31 -8.73
N GLN A 51 0.19 -1.17 -7.91
CA GLN A 51 1.52 -1.70 -8.14
C GLN A 51 1.55 -3.23 -8.19
N MET A 52 2.54 -3.72 -8.91
CA MET A 52 2.95 -5.13 -8.98
C MET A 52 4.47 -5.18 -8.89
N LEU A 53 4.98 -6.02 -8.00
CA LEU A 53 6.40 -6.30 -7.85
C LEU A 53 6.74 -7.58 -8.58
N ILE A 54 7.76 -7.58 -9.42
CA ILE A 54 8.22 -8.72 -10.19
C ILE A 54 9.66 -9.07 -9.81
N CYS A 55 9.91 -10.34 -9.48
CA CYS A 55 11.21 -10.86 -9.17
C CYS A 55 11.88 -11.45 -10.41
N ALA A 56 13.22 -11.57 -10.40
CA ALA A 56 14.00 -12.10 -11.53
C ALA A 56 13.68 -13.57 -11.88
N ASP A 57 13.09 -14.34 -10.96
CA ASP A 57 12.61 -15.71 -11.21
C ASP A 57 11.22 -15.78 -11.87
N GLY A 58 10.62 -14.61 -12.15
CA GLY A 58 9.28 -14.49 -12.72
C GLY A 58 8.14 -14.58 -11.70
N SER A 59 8.43 -14.79 -10.42
CA SER A 59 7.43 -14.65 -9.36
C SER A 59 7.02 -13.18 -9.18
N PHE A 60 5.79 -12.95 -8.75
CA PHE A 60 5.28 -11.59 -8.58
C PHE A 60 4.31 -11.45 -7.41
N HIS A 61 4.15 -10.23 -6.93
CA HIS A 61 3.23 -9.84 -5.86
C HIS A 61 2.42 -8.61 -6.31
N GLY A 62 1.21 -8.46 -5.78
CA GLY A 62 0.32 -7.37 -6.17
C GLY A 62 -0.36 -7.60 -7.52
N SER A 63 -0.97 -6.54 -8.09
CA SER A 63 -1.70 -6.65 -9.37
C SER A 63 -1.90 -5.26 -9.97
N VAL A 64 -1.87 -5.19 -11.31
CA VAL A 64 -2.11 -3.98 -12.11
C VAL A 64 -3.39 -4.04 -12.93
N SER A 65 -3.96 -5.26 -13.13
CA SER A 65 -5.15 -5.42 -13.98
C SER A 65 -6.21 -6.37 -13.42
N GLY A 66 -5.90 -7.06 -12.31
CA GLY A 66 -6.79 -8.09 -11.75
C GLY A 66 -6.71 -9.44 -12.46
N GLY A 67 -5.60 -9.74 -13.17
CA GLY A 67 -5.31 -11.03 -13.78
C GLY A 67 -5.25 -11.03 -15.32
N CYS A 68 -5.60 -9.92 -15.98
CA CYS A 68 -5.68 -9.89 -17.44
C CYS A 68 -4.33 -9.78 -18.15
N VAL A 69 -3.44 -8.91 -17.66
CA VAL A 69 -2.16 -8.58 -18.33
C VAL A 69 -0.93 -8.91 -17.50
N GLU A 70 -1.08 -9.44 -16.29
CA GLU A 70 0.04 -9.70 -15.37
C GLU A 70 1.12 -10.58 -16.02
N GLY A 71 0.74 -11.62 -16.77
CA GLY A 71 1.71 -12.46 -17.46
C GLY A 71 2.55 -11.72 -18.51
N ALA A 72 1.93 -10.79 -19.26
CA ALA A 72 2.65 -9.95 -20.21
C ALA A 72 3.56 -8.95 -19.49
N VAL A 73 3.09 -8.35 -18.39
CA VAL A 73 3.89 -7.42 -17.56
C VAL A 73 5.11 -8.13 -16.95
N VAL A 74 4.97 -9.40 -16.54
CA VAL A 74 6.12 -10.20 -16.05
C VAL A 74 7.20 -10.33 -17.13
N LEU A 75 6.81 -10.67 -18.37
CA LEU A 75 7.78 -10.82 -19.48
C LEU A 75 8.50 -9.50 -19.74
N GLU A 76 7.79 -8.40 -19.85
CA GLU A 76 8.35 -7.06 -20.04
C GLU A 76 9.27 -6.62 -18.88
N ALA A 77 8.90 -7.00 -17.65
CA ALA A 77 9.71 -6.70 -16.46
C ALA A 77 11.03 -7.51 -16.42
N LEU A 78 11.01 -8.77 -16.84
CA LEU A 78 12.23 -9.58 -16.94
C LEU A 78 13.20 -9.00 -17.98
N GLU A 79 12.69 -8.58 -19.14
CA GLU A 79 13.50 -7.90 -20.14
C GLU A 79 13.99 -6.53 -19.66
N ALA A 80 13.17 -5.78 -18.90
CA ALA A 80 13.58 -4.51 -18.29
C ALA A 80 14.72 -4.71 -17.29
N LEU A 81 14.66 -5.77 -16.46
CA LEU A 81 15.71 -6.15 -15.52
C LEU A 81 16.99 -6.53 -16.25
N GLU A 82 16.93 -7.33 -17.32
CA GLU A 82 18.11 -7.73 -18.10
C GLU A 82 18.77 -6.52 -18.76
N ALA A 83 17.97 -5.60 -19.32
CA ALA A 83 18.47 -4.41 -20.02
C ALA A 83 18.88 -3.26 -19.07
N GLY A 84 18.41 -3.25 -17.82
CA GLY A 84 18.53 -2.11 -16.92
C GLY A 84 17.77 -0.87 -17.42
N GLN A 85 16.66 -1.06 -18.12
CA GLN A 85 15.88 0.01 -18.77
C GLN A 85 14.44 0.02 -18.28
N CYS A 86 13.91 1.22 -18.05
CA CYS A 86 12.49 1.39 -17.79
C CYS A 86 11.67 1.16 -19.06
N ARG A 87 10.41 0.74 -18.88
CA ARG A 87 9.46 0.53 -19.98
C ARG A 87 8.15 1.22 -19.72
N ARG A 88 7.60 1.86 -20.75
CA ARG A 88 6.23 2.38 -20.77
C ARG A 88 5.38 1.39 -21.58
N LEU A 89 4.36 0.82 -20.97
CA LEU A 89 3.51 -0.22 -21.54
C LEU A 89 2.07 0.28 -21.63
N ARG A 90 1.37 -0.10 -22.68
CA ARG A 90 -0.07 0.19 -22.84
C ARG A 90 -0.80 -1.09 -23.24
N TYR A 91 -1.88 -1.37 -22.54
CA TYR A 91 -2.76 -2.51 -22.81
C TYR A 91 -4.21 -2.01 -22.96
N GLY A 92 -4.90 -2.47 -23.99
CA GLY A 92 -6.27 -2.05 -24.26
C GLY A 92 -7.01 -2.99 -25.20
N VAL A 93 -8.18 -2.62 -25.70
CA VAL A 93 -8.97 -3.39 -26.64
C VAL A 93 -8.30 -3.36 -28.01
N ALA A 94 -7.63 -4.47 -28.35
CA ALA A 94 -7.27 -4.96 -29.68
C ALA A 94 -6.54 -3.97 -30.63
N ASP A 95 -5.22 -3.96 -30.59
CA ASP A 95 -4.47 -3.92 -31.83
C ASP A 95 -4.47 -5.34 -32.43
N ALA A 96 -5.01 -5.48 -33.63
CA ALA A 96 -5.25 -6.78 -34.31
C ALA A 96 -3.97 -7.52 -34.73
N ASP A 97 -2.77 -6.96 -34.52
CA ASP A 97 -1.49 -7.45 -35.03
C ASP A 97 -0.48 -7.89 -33.97
N ALA A 98 -0.76 -7.71 -32.66
CA ALA A 98 0.01 -8.36 -31.62
C ALA A 98 -0.88 -9.38 -30.93
N PHE A 99 -0.36 -10.52 -30.50
CA PHE A 99 -1.05 -11.47 -29.64
C PHE A 99 -1.60 -10.73 -28.43
N ALA A 100 -2.77 -10.13 -28.62
CA ALA A 100 -3.30 -9.07 -27.79
C ALA A 100 -3.75 -9.68 -26.47
N VAL A 101 -2.94 -9.50 -25.45
CA VAL A 101 -3.39 -9.57 -24.07
C VAL A 101 -4.27 -8.33 -23.87
N GLY A 102 -5.55 -8.43 -24.29
CA GLY A 102 -6.53 -7.38 -24.10
C GLY A 102 -7.14 -7.48 -22.70
N LEU A 103 -7.52 -6.33 -22.14
CA LEU A 103 -8.33 -6.31 -20.93
C LEU A 103 -9.72 -6.85 -21.26
N ALA A 104 -10.08 -8.01 -20.71
CA ALA A 104 -11.39 -8.67 -20.95
C ALA A 104 -12.59 -7.76 -20.56
N CYS A 105 -12.37 -6.76 -19.73
CA CYS A 105 -13.36 -5.76 -19.32
C CYS A 105 -13.54 -4.60 -20.30
N GLY A 106 -12.77 -4.55 -21.40
CA GLY A 106 -12.84 -3.47 -22.42
C GLY A 106 -12.24 -2.13 -21.98
N GLY A 107 -11.47 -2.09 -20.89
CA GLY A 107 -10.73 -0.91 -20.46
C GLY A 107 -9.35 -0.82 -21.11
N GLU A 108 -8.67 0.29 -20.87
CA GLU A 108 -7.26 0.48 -21.20
C GLU A 108 -6.48 0.85 -19.96
N ILE A 109 -5.23 0.38 -19.88
CA ILE A 109 -4.28 0.78 -18.83
C ILE A 109 -2.94 1.15 -19.42
N GLU A 110 -2.27 2.08 -18.79
CA GLU A 110 -0.91 2.46 -19.11
C GLU A 110 -0.04 2.29 -17.86
N LEU A 111 1.10 1.61 -18.03
CA LEU A 111 1.99 1.22 -16.95
C LEU A 111 3.39 1.75 -17.19
N VAL A 112 4.12 2.02 -16.11
CA VAL A 112 5.57 2.06 -16.13
C VAL A 112 6.12 0.84 -15.43
N VAL A 113 7.18 0.25 -16.00
CA VAL A 113 7.98 -0.82 -15.39
C VAL A 113 9.37 -0.28 -15.13
N GLU A 114 9.81 -0.37 -13.88
CA GLU A 114 11.06 0.22 -13.39
C GLU A 114 11.89 -0.84 -12.66
N PRO A 115 13.08 -1.23 -13.17
CA PRO A 115 14.07 -1.97 -12.37
C PRO A 115 14.42 -1.20 -11.09
N VAL A 116 14.69 -1.91 -9.99
CA VAL A 116 15.09 -1.27 -8.73
C VAL A 116 16.61 -1.26 -8.62
N GLY A 117 17.20 -0.07 -8.43
CA GLY A 117 18.64 0.11 -8.22
C GLY A 117 19.53 -0.25 -9.41
N GLN A 118 18.98 -0.28 -10.64
CA GLN A 118 19.69 -0.70 -11.83
C GLN A 118 19.38 0.21 -13.03
N GLY A 119 20.39 0.68 -13.72
CA GLY A 119 20.29 1.41 -14.98
C GLY A 119 19.40 2.66 -14.90
N GLN A 120 18.34 2.70 -15.70
CA GLN A 120 17.34 3.81 -15.69
C GLN A 120 16.33 3.67 -14.57
N GLY A 121 16.33 2.57 -13.84
CA GLY A 121 15.31 2.22 -12.86
C GLY A 121 15.24 3.14 -11.65
N VAL A 122 14.34 2.85 -10.75
CA VAL A 122 14.15 3.65 -9.54
C VAL A 122 15.34 3.50 -8.59
N ASP A 123 15.85 4.63 -8.11
CA ASP A 123 16.90 4.64 -7.08
C ASP A 123 16.32 4.09 -5.76
N PRO A 124 16.98 3.09 -5.12
CA PRO A 124 16.55 2.57 -3.82
C PRO A 124 16.38 3.67 -2.75
N ALA A 125 17.14 4.75 -2.81
CA ALA A 125 16.99 5.88 -1.90
C ALA A 125 15.60 6.55 -2.01
N ILE A 126 14.97 6.54 -3.19
CA ILE A 126 13.58 7.02 -3.36
C ILE A 126 12.61 6.08 -2.63
N LEU A 127 12.79 4.75 -2.77
CA LEU A 127 11.96 3.78 -2.07
C LEU A 127 12.12 3.88 -0.56
N GLU A 128 13.34 4.11 -0.06
CA GLU A 128 13.60 4.38 1.37
C GLU A 128 12.79 5.58 1.87
N ARG A 129 12.81 6.68 1.13
CA ARG A 129 12.04 7.89 1.47
C ARG A 129 10.52 7.65 1.45
N LEU A 130 10.02 6.84 0.52
CA LEU A 130 8.60 6.46 0.47
C LEU A 130 8.21 5.63 1.71
N VAL A 131 9.03 4.63 2.07
CA VAL A 131 8.81 3.78 3.26
C VAL A 131 8.90 4.59 4.56
N GLU A 132 9.88 5.48 4.68
CA GLU A 132 10.00 6.38 5.84
C GLU A 132 8.78 7.28 5.98
N ALA A 133 8.34 7.92 4.88
CA ALA A 133 7.17 8.79 4.88
C ALA A 133 5.89 8.04 5.27
N GLN A 134 5.73 6.81 4.79
CA GLN A 134 4.61 5.96 5.17
C GLN A 134 4.61 5.63 6.67
N SER A 135 5.78 5.24 7.19
CA SER A 135 5.95 4.94 8.63
C SER A 135 5.69 6.18 9.49
N ALA A 136 6.11 7.34 9.03
CA ALA A 136 5.88 8.63 9.68
C ALA A 136 4.46 9.19 9.45
N ARG A 137 3.61 8.47 8.69
CA ARG A 137 2.27 8.91 8.28
C ARG A 137 2.27 10.27 7.57
N GLN A 138 3.26 10.49 6.71
CA GLN A 138 3.39 11.71 5.90
C GLN A 138 3.09 11.41 4.44
N PRO A 139 2.20 12.16 3.78
CA PRO A 139 1.98 12.01 2.33
C PRO A 139 3.23 12.46 1.57
N ILE A 140 3.61 11.69 0.56
CA ILE A 140 4.76 11.95 -0.30
C ILE A 140 4.38 11.60 -1.74
N ALA A 141 4.98 12.28 -2.72
CA ALA A 141 4.79 11.94 -4.12
C ALA A 141 6.13 11.83 -4.85
N VAL A 142 6.12 11.06 -5.93
CA VAL A 142 7.24 10.95 -6.88
C VAL A 142 6.75 11.43 -8.22
N ARG A 143 7.42 12.43 -8.80
CA ARG A 143 7.23 12.87 -10.18
C ARG A 143 8.29 12.18 -11.03
N LEU A 144 7.87 11.46 -12.06
CA LEU A 144 8.70 10.75 -13.01
C LEU A 144 8.52 11.39 -14.40
N ASP A 145 9.60 11.87 -14.98
CA ASP A 145 9.65 12.28 -16.39
C ASP A 145 9.98 11.04 -17.26
N LEU A 146 9.03 10.60 -18.08
CA LEU A 146 9.13 9.39 -18.90
C LEU A 146 10.07 9.54 -20.10
N SER A 147 10.49 10.75 -20.45
CA SER A 147 11.43 11.01 -21.53
C SER A 147 12.89 10.91 -21.07
N SER A 148 13.17 11.37 -19.87
CA SER A 148 14.51 11.41 -19.27
C SER A 148 14.74 10.35 -18.18
N TRP A 149 13.67 9.75 -17.68
CA TRP A 149 13.65 8.85 -16.52
C TRP A 149 14.16 9.51 -15.23
N GLN A 150 14.09 10.85 -15.16
CA GLN A 150 14.43 11.58 -13.94
C GLN A 150 13.26 11.55 -12.96
N ARG A 151 13.58 11.49 -11.67
CA ARG A 151 12.60 11.44 -10.58
C ARG A 151 12.84 12.55 -9.58
N GLU A 152 11.74 13.13 -9.10
CA GLU A 152 11.72 14.17 -8.09
C GLU A 152 10.76 13.76 -6.96
N LEU A 153 11.21 13.88 -5.70
CA LEU A 153 10.36 13.70 -4.54
C LEU A 153 9.64 15.01 -4.20
N ILE A 154 8.33 14.93 -3.97
CA ILE A 154 7.49 16.07 -3.62
C ILE A 154 6.88 15.79 -2.24
N LEU A 155 7.07 16.73 -1.33
CA LEU A 155 6.47 16.70 0.00
C LEU A 155 5.18 17.53 0.01
N ALA A 156 4.18 17.13 0.81
CA ALA A 156 2.91 17.83 0.88
C ALA A 156 3.06 19.31 1.32
N GLN A 157 4.07 19.60 2.14
CA GLN A 157 4.36 20.97 2.58
C GLN A 157 4.87 21.88 1.45
N THR A 158 5.40 21.30 0.35
CA THR A 158 5.97 22.07 -0.75
C THR A 158 5.00 22.26 -1.93
N ASP A 159 4.09 21.31 -2.15
CA ASP A 159 3.13 21.38 -3.25
C ASP A 159 1.83 20.59 -2.91
N LEU A 160 0.93 21.23 -2.17
CA LEU A 160 -0.33 20.60 -1.76
C LEU A 160 -1.23 20.25 -2.97
N ALA A 161 -1.18 21.03 -4.04
CA ALA A 161 -2.02 20.84 -5.23
C ALA A 161 -1.80 19.46 -5.89
N VAL A 162 -0.58 18.93 -5.84
CA VAL A 162 -0.24 17.58 -6.35
C VAL A 162 -1.03 16.50 -5.59
N PHE A 163 -1.17 16.66 -4.28
CA PHE A 163 -1.88 15.68 -3.44
C PHE A 163 -3.39 15.79 -3.57
N GLU A 164 -3.92 16.99 -3.75
CA GLU A 164 -5.34 17.23 -4.01
C GLU A 164 -5.76 16.67 -5.39
N ALA A 165 -4.88 16.76 -6.38
CA ALA A 165 -5.11 16.18 -7.71
C ALA A 165 -5.05 14.65 -7.74
N GLY A 166 -4.43 14.00 -6.74
CA GLY A 166 -4.35 12.55 -6.63
C GLY A 166 -3.35 11.87 -7.56
N GLY A 167 -2.47 12.64 -8.22
CA GLY A 167 -1.46 12.11 -9.15
C GLY A 167 -2.02 11.68 -10.51
N GLY A 168 -1.22 10.89 -11.26
CA GLY A 168 -1.58 10.39 -12.58
C GLY A 168 -0.64 10.86 -13.69
N LEU A 169 -0.98 10.53 -14.94
CA LEU A 169 -0.19 10.82 -16.13
C LEU A 169 -0.65 12.11 -16.80
N ALA A 170 0.27 13.05 -17.01
CA ALA A 170 0.05 14.29 -17.75
C ALA A 170 1.15 14.47 -18.81
N GLY A 171 0.84 14.18 -20.07
CA GLY A 171 1.84 14.13 -21.15
C GLY A 171 2.89 13.04 -20.89
N ASP A 172 4.14 13.44 -20.79
CA ASP A 172 5.25 12.54 -20.47
C ASP A 172 5.70 12.63 -18.99
N VAL A 173 4.86 13.20 -18.13
CA VAL A 173 5.13 13.27 -16.69
C VAL A 173 4.11 12.44 -15.94
N PHE A 174 4.59 11.45 -15.19
CA PHE A 174 3.78 10.66 -14.26
C PHE A 174 4.03 11.12 -12.84
N THR A 175 2.96 11.34 -12.08
CA THR A 175 3.05 11.63 -10.65
C THR A 175 2.40 10.51 -9.85
N TYR A 176 3.20 9.75 -9.11
CA TYR A 176 2.74 8.78 -8.13
C TYR A 176 2.54 9.47 -6.79
N VAL A 177 1.34 9.41 -6.23
CA VAL A 177 1.03 9.96 -4.92
C VAL A 177 0.83 8.82 -3.94
N GLN A 178 1.73 8.72 -2.97
CA GLN A 178 1.59 7.80 -1.83
C GLN A 178 0.82 8.50 -0.72
N THR A 179 -0.42 8.10 -0.55
CA THR A 179 -1.28 8.60 0.52
C THR A 179 -1.02 7.84 1.82
N VAL A 180 -1.26 8.51 2.94
CA VAL A 180 -1.20 7.86 4.26
C VAL A 180 -2.28 6.77 4.34
N PRO A 181 -1.96 5.53 4.77
CA PRO A 181 -2.94 4.48 4.93
C PRO A 181 -4.05 4.85 5.93
N LEU A 182 -5.26 4.40 5.69
CA LEU A 182 -6.34 4.51 6.66
C LEU A 182 -5.98 3.72 7.92
N ARG A 183 -6.30 4.26 9.10
CA ARG A 183 -6.11 3.61 10.39
C ARG A 183 -7.44 3.49 11.12
N LEU A 184 -7.66 2.38 11.80
CA LEU A 184 -8.74 2.19 12.76
C LEU A 184 -8.16 2.01 14.15
N VAL A 185 -8.48 2.91 15.07
CA VAL A 185 -8.15 2.77 16.49
C VAL A 185 -9.38 2.23 17.22
N ILE A 186 -9.20 1.12 17.93
CA ILE A 186 -10.26 0.43 18.67
C ILE A 186 -9.93 0.52 20.16
N ILE A 187 -10.78 1.16 20.93
CA ILE A 187 -10.68 1.14 22.40
C ILE A 187 -11.49 -0.04 22.91
N GLY A 188 -10.80 -1.00 23.52
CA GLY A 188 -11.39 -2.21 24.07
C GLY A 188 -11.13 -3.48 23.26
N ALA A 189 -10.28 -4.34 23.79
CA ALA A 189 -9.97 -5.68 23.25
C ALA A 189 -11.10 -6.68 23.57
N VAL A 190 -12.35 -6.29 23.38
CA VAL A 190 -13.55 -7.09 23.68
C VAL A 190 -13.87 -8.07 22.53
N HIS A 191 -14.93 -8.87 22.70
CA HIS A 191 -15.30 -9.87 21.70
C HIS A 191 -15.56 -9.30 20.30
N ILE A 192 -16.22 -8.16 20.21
CA ILE A 192 -16.52 -7.49 18.91
C ILE A 192 -15.21 -7.12 18.19
N ALA A 193 -14.21 -6.64 18.93
CA ALA A 193 -12.92 -6.25 18.35
C ALA A 193 -12.24 -7.41 17.60
N GLN A 194 -12.41 -8.67 18.05
CA GLN A 194 -11.82 -9.83 17.39
C GLN A 194 -12.37 -10.09 15.97
N TYR A 195 -13.57 -9.61 15.66
CA TYR A 195 -14.16 -9.67 14.33
C TYR A 195 -13.93 -8.37 13.55
N LEU A 196 -14.04 -7.23 14.22
CA LEU A 196 -13.88 -5.93 13.58
C LEU A 196 -12.45 -5.73 13.05
N ALA A 197 -11.43 -6.13 13.82
CA ALA A 197 -10.04 -5.93 13.44
C ALA A 197 -9.66 -6.62 12.12
N PRO A 198 -9.89 -7.93 11.92
CA PRO A 198 -9.58 -8.57 10.63
C PRO A 198 -10.46 -8.06 9.49
N MET A 199 -11.72 -7.68 9.73
CA MET A 199 -12.57 -7.07 8.70
C MET A 199 -12.03 -5.72 8.24
N ALA A 200 -11.61 -4.87 9.18
CA ALA A 200 -11.01 -3.59 8.88
C ALA A 200 -9.67 -3.76 8.14
N GLN A 201 -8.84 -4.71 8.55
CA GLN A 201 -7.59 -5.04 7.85
C GLN A 201 -7.85 -5.50 6.41
N MET A 202 -8.84 -6.36 6.17
CA MET A 202 -9.24 -6.76 4.81
C MET A 202 -9.76 -5.57 3.98
N ALA A 203 -10.33 -4.55 4.62
CA ALA A 203 -10.74 -3.30 3.99
C ALA A 203 -9.58 -2.29 3.81
N GLY A 204 -8.33 -2.66 4.15
CA GLY A 204 -7.13 -1.84 3.95
C GLY A 204 -6.81 -0.88 5.09
N TYR A 205 -7.41 -1.06 6.28
CA TYR A 205 -7.06 -0.27 7.46
C TYR A 205 -5.88 -0.87 8.22
N LEU A 206 -4.98 -0.02 8.68
CA LEU A 206 -4.07 -0.36 9.79
C LEU A 206 -4.88 -0.35 11.08
N VAL A 207 -4.85 -1.44 11.84
CA VAL A 207 -5.66 -1.57 13.05
C VAL A 207 -4.78 -1.51 14.28
N THR A 208 -5.11 -0.60 15.21
CA THR A 208 -4.49 -0.50 16.53
C THR A 208 -5.57 -0.71 17.59
N ILE A 209 -5.36 -1.65 18.52
CA ILE A 209 -6.28 -1.98 19.59
C ILE A 209 -5.66 -1.53 20.91
N ILE A 210 -6.43 -0.83 21.74
CA ILE A 210 -5.98 -0.30 23.03
C ILE A 210 -6.86 -0.85 24.14
N ASP A 211 -6.27 -1.53 25.11
CA ASP A 211 -6.98 -2.03 26.30
C ASP A 211 -5.98 -2.25 27.46
N PRO A 212 -6.20 -1.67 28.65
CA PRO A 212 -5.29 -1.81 29.78
C PRO A 212 -5.29 -3.20 30.43
N ARG A 213 -6.23 -4.07 30.03
CA ARG A 213 -6.42 -5.39 30.64
C ARG A 213 -5.64 -6.46 29.85
N ASP A 214 -4.50 -6.90 30.35
CA ASP A 214 -3.62 -7.91 29.72
C ASP A 214 -4.37 -9.15 29.23
N SER A 215 -5.34 -9.65 30.03
CA SER A 215 -6.11 -10.85 29.67
C SER A 215 -7.03 -10.63 28.47
N PHE A 216 -7.46 -9.39 28.21
CA PHE A 216 -8.26 -9.00 27.04
C PHE A 216 -7.36 -8.73 25.84
N ALA A 217 -6.27 -8.00 26.04
CA ALA A 217 -5.34 -7.52 25.03
C ALA A 217 -4.22 -8.57 24.73
N SER A 218 -4.51 -9.87 24.90
CA SER A 218 -3.49 -10.89 24.65
C SER A 218 -3.20 -11.06 23.16
N PRO A 219 -1.92 -11.26 22.76
CA PRO A 219 -1.54 -11.48 21.35
C PRO A 219 -2.29 -12.65 20.70
N ALA A 220 -2.55 -13.72 21.46
CA ALA A 220 -3.29 -14.88 20.95
C ALA A 220 -4.74 -14.58 20.50
N ARG A 221 -5.31 -13.45 20.94
CA ARG A 221 -6.65 -13.01 20.55
C ARG A 221 -6.65 -12.04 19.36
N PHE A 222 -5.52 -11.40 19.10
CA PHE A 222 -5.37 -10.35 18.09
C PHE A 222 -4.08 -10.52 17.27
N ASP A 223 -3.80 -11.77 16.92
CA ASP A 223 -2.64 -12.12 16.10
C ASP A 223 -2.62 -11.29 14.78
N GLY A 224 -1.45 -10.76 14.43
CA GLY A 224 -1.27 -9.90 13.25
C GLY A 224 -1.77 -8.47 13.40
N HIS A 225 -2.23 -8.04 14.59
CA HIS A 225 -2.64 -6.66 14.86
C HIS A 225 -1.77 -5.99 15.93
N GLU A 226 -1.62 -4.67 15.82
CA GLU A 226 -0.99 -3.88 16.87
C GLU A 226 -1.90 -3.81 18.10
N VAL A 227 -1.40 -4.24 19.25
CA VAL A 227 -2.12 -4.17 20.53
C VAL A 227 -1.30 -3.39 21.53
N ILE A 228 -1.88 -2.31 22.05
CA ILE A 228 -1.29 -1.46 23.08
C ILE A 228 -1.97 -1.80 24.42
N VAL A 229 -1.20 -2.37 25.33
CA VAL A 229 -1.68 -2.71 26.69
C VAL A 229 -1.40 -1.51 27.59
N ASP A 230 -2.30 -0.53 27.55
CA ASP A 230 -2.20 0.69 28.34
C ASP A 230 -3.59 1.37 28.48
N TRP A 231 -3.71 2.33 29.37
CA TRP A 231 -4.89 3.16 29.46
C TRP A 231 -5.04 4.02 28.20
N PRO A 232 -6.29 4.25 27.73
CA PRO A 232 -6.51 5.01 26.50
C PRO A 232 -5.83 6.40 26.49
N GLU A 233 -5.82 7.13 27.61
CA GLU A 233 -5.21 8.46 27.70
C GLU A 233 -3.71 8.42 27.42
N GLU A 234 -2.98 7.47 28.05
CA GLU A 234 -1.55 7.31 27.89
C GLU A 234 -1.19 6.79 26.49
N ALA A 235 -1.97 5.85 25.98
CA ALA A 235 -1.77 5.30 24.64
C ALA A 235 -2.00 6.36 23.56
N LEU A 236 -3.11 7.12 23.65
CA LEU A 236 -3.48 8.14 22.68
C LEU A 236 -2.57 9.37 22.72
N ALA A 237 -1.98 9.70 23.88
CA ALA A 237 -0.98 10.75 23.96
C ALA A 237 0.27 10.47 23.11
N ARG A 238 0.60 9.19 22.86
CA ARG A 238 1.72 8.76 22.01
C ARG A 238 1.30 8.49 20.57
N LEU A 239 0.01 8.20 20.36
CA LEU A 239 -0.55 7.86 19.06
C LEU A 239 -1.16 9.11 18.43
N ALA A 240 -0.39 9.81 17.58
CA ALA A 240 -0.90 10.97 16.85
C ALA A 240 -2.09 10.58 15.98
N LEU A 241 -3.30 11.04 16.35
CA LEU A 241 -4.51 10.89 15.55
C LEU A 241 -4.52 11.94 14.43
N ASP A 242 -4.97 11.54 13.24
CA ASP A 242 -4.98 12.39 12.05
C ASP A 242 -6.29 12.23 11.24
N GLY A 243 -6.47 13.05 10.21
CA GLY A 243 -7.64 13.03 9.32
C GLY A 243 -7.81 11.75 8.49
N ARG A 244 -6.94 10.75 8.67
CA ARG A 244 -7.08 9.41 8.06
C ARG A 244 -7.27 8.32 9.12
N THR A 245 -7.69 8.70 10.31
CA THR A 245 -7.97 7.80 11.42
C THR A 245 -9.48 7.69 11.66
N ALA A 246 -10.00 6.45 11.66
CA ALA A 246 -11.29 6.09 12.23
C ALA A 246 -11.09 5.68 13.69
N PHE A 247 -12.04 6.00 14.56
CA PHE A 247 -11.96 5.77 15.99
C PHE A 247 -13.23 5.15 16.54
N VAL A 248 -13.15 4.06 17.29
CA VAL A 248 -14.31 3.42 17.91
C VAL A 248 -14.02 3.02 19.36
N THR A 249 -15.03 3.13 20.22
CA THR A 249 -14.99 2.60 21.59
C THR A 249 -15.97 1.44 21.72
N LEU A 250 -15.54 0.35 22.36
CA LEU A 250 -16.29 -0.89 22.45
C LEU A 250 -16.41 -1.42 23.90
N THR A 251 -15.86 -0.71 24.89
CA THR A 251 -15.75 -1.26 26.26
C THR A 251 -17.04 -1.13 27.05
N HIS A 252 -17.85 -0.11 26.80
CA HIS A 252 -18.97 0.32 27.62
C HIS A 252 -18.57 0.72 29.05
N ASP A 253 -17.27 0.95 29.30
CA ASP A 253 -16.76 1.45 30.58
C ASP A 253 -16.48 2.95 30.44
N PRO A 254 -17.22 3.82 31.16
CA PRO A 254 -17.02 5.28 31.07
C PRO A 254 -15.61 5.73 31.45
N LYS A 255 -14.86 4.94 32.23
CA LYS A 255 -13.47 5.27 32.61
C LYS A 255 -12.50 5.13 31.43
N MET A 256 -12.84 4.26 30.48
CA MET A 256 -12.05 4.05 29.26
C MET A 256 -12.63 4.85 28.08
N ASP A 257 -13.95 4.72 27.86
CA ASP A 257 -14.58 5.29 26.67
C ASP A 257 -14.67 6.83 26.72
N THR A 258 -14.95 7.44 27.88
CA THR A 258 -15.12 8.89 27.96
C THR A 258 -13.85 9.67 27.64
N PRO A 259 -12.68 9.41 28.30
CA PRO A 259 -11.46 10.13 27.98
C PRO A 259 -10.98 9.85 26.54
N ALA A 260 -11.16 8.62 26.05
CA ALA A 260 -10.80 8.24 24.69
C ALA A 260 -11.61 9.02 23.65
N LEU A 261 -12.94 9.12 23.83
CA LEU A 261 -13.81 9.91 22.97
C LEU A 261 -13.51 11.41 23.03
N GLN A 262 -13.20 11.94 24.22
CA GLN A 262 -12.79 13.34 24.36
C GLN A 262 -11.51 13.63 23.56
N HIS A 263 -10.54 12.72 23.59
CA HIS A 263 -9.31 12.84 22.82
C HIS A 263 -9.60 12.79 21.31
N ALA A 264 -10.43 11.84 20.86
CA ALA A 264 -10.77 11.68 19.45
C ALA A 264 -11.53 12.90 18.90
N VAL A 265 -12.53 13.43 19.64
CA VAL A 265 -13.30 14.62 19.23
C VAL A 265 -12.45 15.89 19.18
N ALA A 266 -11.38 15.96 19.98
CA ALA A 266 -10.42 17.07 19.95
C ALA A 266 -9.35 16.92 18.84
N SER A 267 -9.36 15.81 18.11
CA SER A 267 -8.42 15.48 17.02
C SER A 267 -9.12 15.59 15.65
N ASP A 268 -8.32 15.43 14.57
CA ASP A 268 -8.82 15.50 13.19
C ASP A 268 -9.36 14.16 12.66
N VAL A 269 -9.80 13.23 13.51
CA VAL A 269 -10.31 11.93 13.06
C VAL A 269 -11.55 12.09 12.17
N PHE A 270 -11.65 11.26 11.11
CA PHE A 270 -12.77 11.36 10.17
C PHE A 270 -14.02 10.58 10.62
N TYR A 271 -13.88 9.66 11.59
CA TYR A 271 -14.97 8.85 12.14
C TYR A 271 -14.71 8.54 13.62
#